data_847185c51602fd0c4e6795e2159434b8
#
_entry.id   847185c51602fd0c4e6795e2159434b8
#
_cell.length_a   1.000
_cell.length_b   1.000
_cell.length_c   1.000
_cell.angle_alpha   90.00
_cell.angle_beta   90.00
_cell.angle_gamma   90.00
#
_symmetry.space_group_name_H-M   'P 1'
#
loop_
_entity.id
_entity.type
_entity.pdbx_description
1 polymer ?
#
loop_
_entity_poly.entity_id
_entity_poly.type
_entity_poly.pdbx_seq_one_letter_code
_entity_poly.pdbx_strand_id
1 'polypeptide(L)'
;LLGGLIFGAANKAFEADNPNANGFEWLSRDEAEVQKYMDDEYCGFVPFPASLGELFAGVGTSQDKHQIRDIPQELPIYVFSGTADPVHNDLKNINRLLNAWRNRGLTTTTKFYADGRHEMLNEINKEDVIENLIAWLENLSFRR
;
A
#
# COMPACT_ATOMS: atom_id res chain seq x y z
N LEU A 1 -22.92 -5.12 -2.04
CA LEU A 1 -22.36 -6.43 -2.44
C LEU A 1 -20.93 -6.30 -3.00
N LEU A 2 -20.66 -5.35 -3.93
CA LEU A 2 -19.35 -5.23 -4.59
C LEU A 2 -18.25 -4.72 -3.64
N GLY A 3 -18.54 -3.73 -2.81
CA GLY A 3 -17.59 -3.18 -1.83
C GLY A 3 -17.18 -4.22 -0.79
N GLY A 4 -18.13 -5.01 -0.27
CA GLY A 4 -17.83 -6.10 0.65
C GLY A 4 -16.99 -7.22 0.03
N LEU A 5 -17.08 -7.45 -1.30
CA LEU A 5 -16.22 -8.41 -2.00
C LEU A 5 -14.79 -7.89 -2.17
N ILE A 6 -14.61 -6.59 -2.37
CA ILE A 6 -13.30 -6.00 -2.62
C ILE A 6 -12.55 -5.76 -1.30
N PHE A 7 -13.21 -5.11 -0.34
CA PHE A 7 -12.58 -4.70 0.93
C PHE A 7 -12.73 -5.76 2.04
N GLY A 8 -13.84 -6.50 2.08
CA GLY A 8 -14.04 -7.56 3.06
C GLY A 8 -13.09 -8.76 2.87
N ALA A 9 -12.61 -9.00 1.65
CA ALA A 9 -11.59 -10.03 1.43
C ALA A 9 -10.25 -9.68 2.07
N ALA A 10 -9.89 -8.40 2.12
CA ALA A 10 -8.66 -7.92 2.73
C ALA A 10 -8.67 -8.14 4.26
N ASN A 11 -9.83 -7.96 4.92
CA ASN A 11 -9.94 -8.09 6.37
C ASN A 11 -10.05 -9.53 6.87
N LYS A 12 -10.41 -10.47 6.00
CA LYS A 12 -10.75 -11.84 6.39
C LYS A 12 -9.68 -12.56 7.22
N ALA A 13 -8.41 -12.28 6.96
CA ALA A 13 -7.30 -12.88 7.70
C ALA A 13 -7.20 -12.36 9.16
N PHE A 14 -7.79 -11.20 9.44
CA PHE A 14 -7.72 -10.53 10.74
C PHE A 14 -8.99 -10.69 11.57
N GLU A 15 -10.05 -11.22 10.99
CA GLU A 15 -11.34 -11.45 11.64
C GLU A 15 -11.40 -12.77 12.39
N ALA A 16 -10.64 -13.79 11.96
CA ALA A 16 -10.83 -15.18 12.35
C ALA A 16 -10.75 -15.40 13.87
N ASP A 17 -9.92 -14.64 14.57
CA ASP A 17 -9.70 -14.75 16.01
C ASP A 17 -10.15 -13.50 16.78
N ASN A 18 -10.87 -12.57 16.13
CA ASN A 18 -11.34 -11.33 16.74
C ASN A 18 -12.86 -11.23 16.73
N PRO A 19 -13.55 -11.55 17.87
CA PRO A 19 -15.00 -11.48 17.94
C PRO A 19 -15.55 -10.04 17.84
N ASN A 20 -14.70 -9.03 17.97
CA ASN A 20 -15.04 -7.61 17.87
C ASN A 20 -14.50 -6.98 16.57
N ALA A 21 -14.23 -7.79 15.55
CA ALA A 21 -13.73 -7.29 14.29
C ALA A 21 -14.68 -6.24 13.70
N ASN A 22 -14.11 -5.12 13.25
CA ASN A 22 -14.83 -3.96 12.71
C ASN A 22 -14.79 -3.90 11.17
N GLY A 23 -14.02 -4.76 10.52
CA GLY A 23 -13.89 -4.82 9.06
C GLY A 23 -12.73 -4.00 8.50
N PHE A 24 -11.98 -3.28 9.34
CA PHE A 24 -10.89 -2.38 8.95
C PHE A 24 -9.54 -2.73 9.60
N GLU A 25 -9.44 -3.87 10.28
CA GLU A 25 -8.20 -4.32 10.91
C GLU A 25 -7.04 -4.44 9.91
N TRP A 26 -7.34 -4.71 8.65
CA TRP A 26 -6.33 -4.80 7.58
C TRP A 26 -5.58 -3.50 7.32
N LEU A 27 -6.10 -2.34 7.76
CA LEU A 27 -5.48 -1.03 7.55
C LEU A 27 -4.24 -0.85 8.42
N SER A 28 -4.36 -1.07 9.72
CA SER A 28 -3.30 -0.83 10.70
C SER A 28 -3.49 -1.70 11.95
N ARG A 29 -2.39 -1.92 12.69
CA ARG A 29 -2.40 -2.47 14.04
C ARG A 29 -2.71 -1.41 15.10
N ASP A 30 -2.61 -0.13 14.76
CA ASP A 30 -2.97 0.99 15.64
C ASP A 30 -4.49 1.16 15.63
N GLU A 31 -5.15 0.63 16.67
CA GLU A 31 -6.61 0.68 16.79
C GLU A 31 -7.16 2.12 16.85
N ALA A 32 -6.37 3.07 17.37
CA ALA A 32 -6.77 4.48 17.41
C ALA A 32 -6.77 5.11 16.01
N GLU A 33 -5.82 4.75 15.16
CA GLU A 33 -5.81 5.20 13.77
C GLU A 33 -6.94 4.55 12.96
N VAL A 34 -7.22 3.25 13.19
CA VAL A 34 -8.38 2.57 12.59
C VAL A 34 -9.69 3.24 13.02
N GLN A 35 -9.82 3.61 14.30
CA GLN A 35 -11.01 4.29 14.79
C GLN A 35 -11.18 5.67 14.14
N LYS A 36 -10.12 6.45 13.97
CA LYS A 36 -10.16 7.73 13.25
C LYS A 36 -10.66 7.56 11.81
N TYR A 37 -10.18 6.51 11.12
CA TYR A 37 -10.65 6.19 9.76
C TYR A 37 -12.15 5.88 9.74
N MET A 38 -12.66 5.15 10.74
CA MET A 38 -14.08 4.80 10.83
C MET A 38 -14.96 6.00 11.18
N ASP A 39 -14.44 6.95 11.95
CA ASP A 39 -15.16 8.16 12.38
C ASP A 39 -15.18 9.26 11.31
N ASP A 40 -14.35 9.13 10.27
CA ASP A 40 -14.27 10.11 9.17
C ASP A 40 -15.35 9.82 8.12
N GLU A 41 -16.23 10.80 7.88
CA GLU A 41 -17.32 10.69 6.90
C GLU A 41 -16.84 10.51 5.45
N TYR A 42 -15.59 10.84 5.16
CA TYR A 42 -14.95 10.67 3.84
C TYR A 42 -14.19 9.36 3.71
N CYS A 43 -14.17 8.53 4.73
CA CYS A 43 -13.50 7.24 4.77
C CYS A 43 -14.49 6.07 4.85
N GLY A 44 -14.05 4.87 4.52
CA GLY A 44 -14.83 3.64 4.69
C GLY A 44 -16.11 3.50 3.86
N PHE A 45 -16.47 4.48 3.04
CA PHE A 45 -17.64 4.39 2.17
C PHE A 45 -17.41 3.47 0.97
N VAL A 46 -18.48 2.89 0.46
CA VAL A 46 -18.42 2.08 -0.77
C VAL A 46 -18.56 3.01 -1.98
N PRO A 47 -17.53 3.14 -2.84
CA PRO A 47 -17.60 3.96 -4.04
C PRO A 47 -18.71 3.49 -4.98
N PHE A 48 -19.26 4.42 -5.75
CA PHE A 48 -20.21 4.08 -6.80
C PHE A 48 -19.57 3.12 -7.82
N PRO A 49 -20.35 2.21 -8.44
CA PRO A 49 -19.83 1.27 -9.43
C PRO A 49 -19.07 1.92 -10.58
N ALA A 50 -19.50 3.11 -11.02
CA ALA A 50 -18.79 3.87 -12.05
C ALA A 50 -17.38 4.29 -11.57
N SER A 51 -17.26 4.80 -10.35
CA SER A 51 -15.95 5.19 -9.77
C SER A 51 -15.03 3.99 -9.60
N LEU A 52 -15.55 2.83 -9.23
CA LEU A 52 -14.77 1.58 -9.18
C LEU A 52 -14.31 1.16 -10.58
N GLY A 53 -15.16 1.33 -11.61
CA GLY A 53 -14.78 1.09 -12.99
C GLY A 53 -13.60 1.95 -13.45
N GLU A 54 -13.63 3.25 -13.15
CA GLU A 54 -12.53 4.17 -13.45
C GLU A 54 -11.26 3.83 -12.66
N LEU A 55 -11.40 3.46 -11.39
CA LEU A 55 -10.27 3.00 -10.57
C LEU A 55 -9.57 1.79 -11.20
N PHE A 56 -10.34 0.76 -11.58
CA PHE A 56 -9.78 -0.45 -12.20
C PHE A 56 -9.19 -0.18 -13.59
N ALA A 57 -9.79 0.72 -14.36
CA ALA A 57 -9.22 1.16 -15.63
C ALA A 57 -7.88 1.87 -15.41
N GLY A 58 -7.78 2.76 -14.43
CA GLY A 58 -6.54 3.44 -14.04
C GLY A 58 -5.45 2.45 -13.58
N VAL A 59 -5.80 1.47 -12.74
CA VAL A 59 -4.89 0.40 -12.33
C VAL A 59 -4.41 -0.41 -13.52
N GLY A 60 -5.30 -0.76 -14.46
CA GLY A 60 -4.93 -1.44 -15.70
C GLY A 60 -3.93 -0.64 -16.53
N THR A 61 -4.15 0.67 -16.66
CA THR A 61 -3.24 1.57 -17.38
C THR A 61 -1.87 1.65 -16.71
N SER A 62 -1.83 1.75 -15.36
CA SER A 62 -0.56 1.84 -14.62
C SER A 62 0.32 0.59 -14.74
N GLN A 63 -0.28 -0.55 -15.07
CA GLN A 63 0.44 -1.81 -15.29
C GLN A 63 0.86 -2.04 -16.75
N ASP A 64 0.52 -1.11 -17.66
CA ASP A 64 0.91 -1.21 -19.06
C ASP A 64 2.45 -1.08 -19.19
N LYS A 65 3.03 -2.03 -19.92
CA LYS A 65 4.47 -2.07 -20.19
C LYS A 65 4.99 -0.81 -20.91
N HIS A 66 4.14 -0.15 -21.70
CA HIS A 66 4.48 1.11 -22.37
C HIS A 66 4.60 2.25 -21.36
N GLN A 67 3.70 2.34 -20.38
CA GLN A 67 3.76 3.33 -19.31
C GLN A 67 5.00 3.15 -18.43
N ILE A 68 5.32 1.91 -18.07
CA ILE A 68 6.54 1.60 -17.31
C ILE A 68 7.80 2.01 -18.09
N ARG A 69 7.78 1.90 -19.42
CA ARG A 69 8.91 2.29 -20.28
C ARG A 69 9.20 3.79 -20.20
N ASP A 70 8.20 4.60 -20.00
CA ASP A 70 8.32 6.05 -20.01
C ASP A 70 8.77 6.62 -18.66
N ILE A 71 8.96 5.79 -17.62
CA ILE A 71 9.55 6.19 -16.35
C ILE A 71 11.04 6.52 -16.58
N PRO A 72 11.50 7.74 -16.21
CA PRO A 72 12.92 8.09 -16.32
C PRO A 72 13.80 7.13 -15.51
N GLN A 73 14.89 6.65 -16.10
CA GLN A 73 15.77 5.66 -15.45
C GLN A 73 16.47 6.22 -14.20
N GLU A 74 16.69 7.53 -14.17
CA GLU A 74 17.32 8.24 -13.06
C GLU A 74 16.35 8.58 -11.93
N LEU A 75 15.03 8.31 -12.10
CA LEU A 75 14.04 8.60 -11.07
C LEU A 75 14.32 7.78 -9.82
N PRO A 76 14.61 8.39 -8.69
CA PRO A 76 14.74 7.66 -7.43
C PRO A 76 13.38 7.12 -7.00
N ILE A 77 13.31 5.83 -6.71
CA ILE A 77 12.08 5.16 -6.31
C ILE A 77 12.28 4.53 -4.94
N TYR A 78 11.41 4.87 -3.99
CA TYR A 78 11.34 4.21 -2.69
C TYR A 78 10.03 3.45 -2.55
N VAL A 79 10.13 2.17 -2.25
CA VAL A 79 8.97 1.28 -2.05
C VAL A 79 9.01 0.75 -0.63
N PHE A 80 7.98 1.01 0.13
CA PHE A 80 7.81 0.46 1.47
C PHE A 80 6.42 -0.13 1.66
N SER A 81 6.31 -1.13 2.50
CA SER A 81 5.05 -1.80 2.81
C SER A 81 5.18 -2.63 4.09
N GLY A 82 4.06 -2.91 4.71
CA GLY A 82 3.97 -3.92 5.76
C GLY A 82 4.00 -5.33 5.19
N THR A 83 4.60 -6.29 5.87
CA THR A 83 4.62 -7.67 5.40
C THR A 83 3.29 -8.39 5.55
N ALA A 84 2.40 -7.88 6.43
CA ALA A 84 1.06 -8.41 6.64
C ALA A 84 -0.03 -7.67 5.84
N ASP A 85 0.33 -6.78 4.90
CA ASP A 85 -0.64 -6.13 4.02
C ASP A 85 -1.27 -7.17 3.08
N PRO A 86 -2.59 -7.41 3.13
CA PRO A 86 -3.26 -8.42 2.33
C PRO A 86 -3.32 -8.06 0.84
N VAL A 87 -3.17 -6.78 0.49
CA VAL A 87 -3.31 -6.28 -0.89
C VAL A 87 -2.21 -6.80 -1.81
N HIS A 88 -1.01 -7.01 -1.29
CA HIS A 88 0.14 -7.42 -2.10
C HIS A 88 0.38 -8.94 -2.17
N ASN A 89 -0.50 -9.74 -1.56
CA ASN A 89 -0.43 -11.21 -1.62
C ASN A 89 0.96 -11.74 -1.19
N ASP A 90 1.30 -11.58 0.10
CA ASP A 90 2.60 -11.99 0.67
C ASP A 90 3.81 -11.42 -0.10
N LEU A 91 3.80 -10.14 -0.40
CA LEU A 91 4.81 -9.44 -1.18
C LEU A 91 4.96 -9.92 -2.65
N LYS A 92 4.20 -10.89 -3.09
CA LYS A 92 4.32 -11.45 -4.46
C LYS A 92 4.07 -10.41 -5.54
N ASN A 93 3.05 -9.55 -5.34
CA ASN A 93 2.69 -8.51 -6.31
C ASN A 93 3.75 -7.39 -6.33
N ILE A 94 4.25 -6.98 -5.16
CA ILE A 94 5.34 -6.01 -5.05
C ILE A 94 6.60 -6.54 -5.71
N ASN A 95 7.00 -7.78 -5.41
CA ASN A 95 8.19 -8.38 -6.01
C ASN A 95 8.07 -8.51 -7.54
N ARG A 96 6.87 -8.80 -8.06
CA ARG A 96 6.63 -8.80 -9.51
C ARG A 96 6.85 -7.42 -10.11
N LEU A 97 6.34 -6.36 -9.47
CA LEU A 97 6.53 -4.97 -9.89
C LEU A 97 8.01 -4.58 -9.85
N LEU A 98 8.69 -4.83 -8.74
CA LEU A 98 10.13 -4.54 -8.57
C LEU A 98 10.99 -5.26 -9.61
N ASN A 99 10.66 -6.50 -9.95
CA ASN A 99 11.34 -7.25 -11.01
C ASN A 99 11.09 -6.63 -12.39
N ALA A 100 9.85 -6.20 -12.68
CA ALA A 100 9.55 -5.52 -13.93
C ALA A 100 10.33 -4.20 -14.07
N TRP A 101 10.42 -3.41 -13.00
CA TRP A 101 11.19 -2.17 -12.96
C TRP A 101 12.69 -2.42 -13.08
N ARG A 102 13.24 -3.41 -12.37
CA ARG A 102 14.65 -3.80 -12.47
C ARG A 102 15.01 -4.23 -13.89
N ASN A 103 14.17 -5.00 -14.56
CA ASN A 103 14.35 -5.43 -15.94
C ASN A 103 14.33 -4.24 -16.95
N ARG A 104 13.83 -3.08 -16.51
CA ARG A 104 13.84 -1.82 -17.26
C ARG A 104 15.01 -0.90 -16.90
N GLY A 105 15.89 -1.33 -15.99
CA GLY A 105 17.03 -0.53 -15.53
C GLY A 105 16.70 0.49 -14.43
N LEU A 106 15.47 0.46 -13.88
CA LEU A 106 15.10 1.32 -12.77
C LEU A 106 15.76 0.84 -11.47
N THR A 107 16.29 1.79 -10.70
CA THR A 107 16.86 1.53 -9.37
C THR A 107 15.82 1.84 -8.30
N THR A 108 15.56 0.86 -7.42
CA THR A 108 14.60 1.03 -6.33
C THR A 108 15.28 0.78 -4.98
N THR A 109 14.94 1.59 -4.01
CA THR A 109 15.20 1.31 -2.58
C THR A 109 13.93 0.69 -1.99
N THR A 110 14.06 -0.37 -1.22
CA THR A 110 12.91 -1.07 -0.63
C THR A 110 13.06 -1.22 0.86
N LYS A 111 11.96 -1.08 1.60
CA LYS A 111 11.88 -1.35 3.04
C LYS A 111 10.56 -2.06 3.34
N PHE A 112 10.64 -3.26 3.88
CA PHE A 112 9.47 -4.00 4.36
C PHE A 112 9.49 -4.09 5.88
N TYR A 113 8.34 -3.81 6.49
CA TYR A 113 8.19 -3.78 7.94
C TYR A 113 7.45 -5.03 8.40
N ALA A 114 8.08 -5.77 9.31
CA ALA A 114 7.50 -7.01 9.84
C ALA A 114 6.14 -6.75 10.49
N ASP A 115 5.16 -7.59 10.16
CA ASP A 115 3.78 -7.56 10.66
C ASP A 115 3.02 -6.24 10.41
N GLY A 116 3.64 -5.25 9.76
CA GLY A 116 2.94 -4.03 9.36
C GLY A 116 1.84 -4.34 8.36
N ARG A 117 0.73 -3.61 8.45
CA ARG A 117 -0.45 -3.76 7.59
C ARG A 117 -0.43 -2.73 6.45
N HIS A 118 -1.58 -2.34 5.94
CA HIS A 118 -1.69 -1.54 4.71
C HIS A 118 -1.21 -0.10 4.85
N GLU A 119 -1.58 0.57 5.93
CA GLU A 119 -1.31 2.00 6.14
C GLU A 119 -0.06 2.22 7.00
N MET A 120 1.12 2.03 6.42
CA MET A 120 2.38 2.09 7.17
C MET A 120 2.67 3.44 7.85
N LEU A 121 2.10 4.54 7.36
CA LEU A 121 2.23 5.87 7.99
C LEU A 121 1.27 6.07 9.16
N ASN A 122 0.34 5.13 9.37
CA ASN A 122 -0.61 5.07 10.47
C ASN A 122 -0.41 3.81 11.33
N GLU A 123 0.72 3.13 11.18
CA GLU A 123 1.05 1.92 11.94
C GLU A 123 1.61 2.24 13.33
N ILE A 124 1.61 1.23 14.22
CA ILE A 124 2.17 1.37 15.57
C ILE A 124 3.66 1.77 15.59
N ASN A 125 4.37 1.51 14.50
CA ASN A 125 5.77 1.87 14.29
C ASN A 125 5.95 2.94 13.21
N LYS A 126 4.98 3.85 13.06
CA LYS A 126 4.99 4.92 12.07
C LYS A 126 6.20 5.85 12.16
N GLU A 127 6.73 6.05 13.37
CA GLU A 127 7.93 6.85 13.58
C GLU A 127 9.12 6.25 12.82
N ASP A 128 9.36 4.94 12.93
CA ASP A 128 10.43 4.24 12.19
C ASP A 128 10.23 4.37 10.67
N VAL A 129 8.98 4.31 10.22
CA VAL A 129 8.64 4.44 8.79
C VAL A 129 8.97 5.83 8.28
N ILE A 130 8.57 6.86 9.04
CA ILE A 130 8.82 8.26 8.72
C ILE A 130 10.32 8.56 8.75
N GLU A 131 11.04 8.11 9.77
CA GLU A 131 12.50 8.30 9.89
C GLU A 131 13.24 7.67 8.70
N ASN A 132 12.88 6.44 8.31
CA ASN A 132 13.49 5.79 7.14
C ASN A 132 13.19 6.53 5.83
N LEU A 133 11.96 7.06 5.68
CA LEU A 133 11.58 7.86 4.51
C LEU A 133 12.36 9.18 4.45
N ILE A 134 12.46 9.88 5.58
CA ILE A 134 13.23 11.13 5.69
C ILE A 134 14.71 10.87 5.39
N ALA A 135 15.31 9.85 6.00
CA ALA A 135 16.70 9.50 5.75
C ALA A 135 16.96 9.17 4.26
N TRP A 136 16.02 8.50 3.60
CA TRP A 136 16.12 8.24 2.17
C TRP A 136 16.05 9.55 1.35
N LEU A 137 15.14 10.46 1.66
CA LEU A 137 14.99 11.77 0.99
C LEU A 137 16.24 12.64 1.18
N GLU A 138 16.81 12.70 2.38
CA GLU A 138 18.04 13.44 2.68
C GLU A 138 19.20 12.93 1.85
N ASN A 139 19.35 11.60 1.70
CA ASN A 139 20.38 10.99 0.87
C ASN A 139 20.27 11.34 -0.62
N LEU A 140 19.09 11.71 -1.12
CA LEU A 140 18.90 12.20 -2.48
C LEU A 140 19.43 13.63 -2.66
N SER A 141 19.24 14.47 -1.65
CA SER A 141 19.61 15.89 -1.69
C SER A 141 21.13 16.11 -1.76
N PHE A 142 21.93 15.16 -1.27
CA PHE A 142 23.40 15.22 -1.27
C PHE A 142 24.05 14.69 -2.57
N ARG A 143 23.26 14.20 -3.54
CA ARG A 143 23.78 13.67 -4.81
C ARG A 143 23.75 14.67 -5.97
N ARG A 144 23.63 15.97 -5.67
CA ARG A 144 23.71 17.04 -6.67
C ARG A 144 25.14 17.52 -6.89
#